data_c24c0403cf9d25c704ff19263b8fd0d5
#
_entry.id   c24c0403cf9d25c704ff19263b8fd0d5
#
_cell.length_a   1.000
_cell.length_b   1.000
_cell.length_c   1.000
_cell.angle_alpha   90.00
_cell.angle_beta   90.00
_cell.angle_gamma   90.00
#
_symmetry.space_group_name_H-M   'P 1'
#
loop_
_entity.id
_entity.type
_entity.pdbx_description
1 polymer ?
#
loop_
_entity_poly.entity_id
_entity_poly.type
_entity_poly.pdbx_seq_one_letter_code
_entity_poly.pdbx_strand_id
1 'polypeptide(L)'
;MMSDNKTIPCEVIRDLFPSYIDGLTNEVTNREIEAHNAGCADCAAILASMKNPQVEPAAGEPASAKKEIDFLRKNKRRNLKIILGSLAGAVAVALAILGLRLFVIGDPLYGDWIAYHVQVSGSDIVLDGSPVDSAHGISKVTFEEVDGGVYAYTRAVLASPLHPGEFRAHYTAKGTVRQIYLNNRVIWAEGVTISSYVSSLYETRHEYMGSMSDNARTADALNLSAYIGHYTNELQTGQRPYAWVIKLSEPVHEKQLDTIESDMNSLGYVLLGLIGNLDEVTFDYTMNGSHITHTVTTEVASQYFGQDIKDCGQNVRVLHSLIQKTGLDATLYPTPTETYGAEEAEAEQQTTLRVVNSSEEEWQSISCAVYRSGEIASSQGSIHADGTLIKCYESTVFNLVPQDFGNVGLNGGEYEWEAAFDVETADGKTHSIVQRVRISPQASTSGTIEIVGNSKDGFRLKG
;
A
#
# COMPACT_ATOMS: atom_id res chain seq x y z
N MET A 1 64.77 -73.53 -36.61
CA MET A 1 64.19 -72.15 -36.62
C MET A 1 64.84 -71.45 -35.46
N MET A 2 65.80 -70.56 -35.74
CA MET A 2 66.55 -69.82 -34.74
C MET A 2 65.61 -68.67 -34.24
N SER A 3 65.32 -68.62 -32.95
CA SER A 3 64.64 -67.54 -32.29
C SER A 3 65.68 -66.41 -32.13
N ASP A 4 65.49 -65.31 -32.83
CA ASP A 4 66.22 -64.06 -32.61
C ASP A 4 65.80 -63.49 -31.26
N ASN A 5 66.66 -63.76 -30.28
CA ASN A 5 66.48 -63.17 -28.95
C ASN A 5 66.95 -61.69 -29.01
N LYS A 6 66.01 -60.82 -29.37
CA LYS A 6 66.20 -59.35 -29.33
C LYS A 6 66.23 -58.93 -27.91
N THR A 7 67.41 -58.84 -27.29
CA THR A 7 67.59 -58.27 -25.98
C THR A 7 67.21 -56.81 -25.98
N ILE A 8 66.27 -56.39 -25.14
CA ILE A 8 65.86 -54.97 -25.04
C ILE A 8 67.04 -54.15 -24.53
N PRO A 9 67.35 -53.00 -25.16
CA PRO A 9 68.44 -52.13 -24.70
C PRO A 9 68.30 -51.65 -23.28
N CYS A 10 69.42 -51.50 -22.55
CA CYS A 10 69.42 -51.08 -21.14
C CYS A 10 68.71 -49.75 -20.89
N GLU A 11 68.82 -48.85 -21.85
CA GLU A 11 68.18 -47.53 -21.79
C GLU A 11 66.67 -47.64 -21.73
N VAL A 12 66.05 -48.49 -22.56
CA VAL A 12 64.60 -48.71 -22.58
C VAL A 12 64.13 -49.39 -21.25
N ILE A 13 64.91 -50.32 -20.74
CA ILE A 13 64.61 -50.99 -19.48
C ILE A 13 64.65 -49.99 -18.29
N ARG A 14 65.64 -49.10 -18.28
CA ARG A 14 65.76 -48.05 -17.25
C ARG A 14 64.61 -47.04 -17.27
N ASP A 15 64.12 -46.67 -18.43
CA ASP A 15 62.97 -45.78 -18.58
C ASP A 15 61.66 -46.39 -18.03
N LEU A 16 61.59 -47.73 -17.99
CA LEU A 16 60.41 -48.43 -17.44
C LEU A 16 60.50 -48.62 -15.93
N PHE A 17 61.64 -48.44 -15.26
CA PHE A 17 61.81 -48.66 -13.81
C PHE A 17 60.88 -47.84 -12.95
N PRO A 18 60.61 -46.52 -13.19
CA PRO A 18 59.63 -45.80 -12.38
C PRO A 18 58.24 -46.44 -12.43
N SER A 19 57.76 -46.77 -13.64
CA SER A 19 56.44 -47.39 -13.83
C SER A 19 56.38 -48.82 -13.26
N TYR A 20 57.48 -49.55 -13.30
CA TYR A 20 57.62 -50.91 -12.72
C TYR A 20 57.55 -50.84 -11.18
N ILE A 21 58.23 -49.89 -10.55
CA ILE A 21 58.23 -49.69 -9.11
C ILE A 21 56.83 -49.28 -8.64
N ASP A 22 56.12 -48.43 -9.38
CA ASP A 22 54.80 -47.97 -9.09
C ASP A 22 53.66 -48.98 -9.42
N GLY A 23 54.02 -50.18 -9.92
CA GLY A 23 53.08 -51.23 -10.28
C GLY A 23 52.17 -50.92 -11.49
N LEU A 24 52.61 -50.00 -12.36
CA LEU A 24 51.83 -49.52 -13.49
C LEU A 24 52.15 -50.26 -14.81
N THR A 25 53.07 -51.27 -14.76
CA THR A 25 53.49 -52.11 -15.94
C THR A 25 52.67 -53.41 -15.92
N ASN A 26 52.41 -53.94 -17.14
CA ASN A 26 51.70 -55.22 -17.27
C ASN A 26 52.64 -56.45 -17.05
N GLU A 27 52.07 -57.64 -16.88
CA GLU A 27 52.83 -58.87 -16.60
C GLU A 27 53.87 -59.26 -17.64
N VAL A 28 53.64 -58.93 -18.90
CA VAL A 28 54.59 -59.16 -20.00
C VAL A 28 55.80 -58.24 -19.85
N THR A 29 55.60 -57.00 -19.63
CA THR A 29 56.65 -55.99 -19.42
C THR A 29 57.45 -56.30 -18.15
N ASN A 30 56.77 -56.70 -17.11
CA ASN A 30 57.40 -57.08 -15.82
C ASN A 30 58.40 -58.26 -16.05
N ARG A 31 57.97 -59.28 -16.78
CA ARG A 31 58.86 -60.46 -17.11
C ARG A 31 60.07 -60.02 -17.94
N GLU A 32 59.93 -59.14 -18.89
CA GLU A 32 61.04 -58.58 -19.72
C GLU A 32 62.02 -57.80 -18.84
N ILE A 33 61.54 -56.97 -17.94
CA ILE A 33 62.35 -56.15 -17.02
C ILE A 33 63.10 -57.10 -16.06
N GLU A 34 62.46 -58.13 -15.52
CA GLU A 34 63.07 -59.14 -14.61
C GLU A 34 64.09 -59.98 -15.34
N ALA A 35 63.79 -60.48 -16.53
CA ALA A 35 64.73 -61.26 -17.34
C ALA A 35 65.96 -60.44 -17.71
N HIS A 36 65.81 -59.15 -18.09
CA HIS A 36 66.92 -58.27 -18.34
C HIS A 36 67.79 -58.03 -17.11
N ASN A 37 67.17 -57.74 -15.96
CA ASN A 37 67.91 -57.54 -14.70
C ASN A 37 68.63 -58.78 -14.19
N ALA A 38 68.14 -59.97 -14.51
CA ALA A 38 68.84 -61.21 -14.22
C ALA A 38 70.14 -61.42 -15.00
N GLY A 39 70.17 -60.77 -16.22
CA GLY A 39 71.35 -60.78 -17.12
C GLY A 39 72.21 -59.55 -17.09
N CYS A 40 71.80 -58.45 -16.48
CA CYS A 40 72.47 -57.14 -16.45
C CYS A 40 72.67 -56.60 -15.04
N ALA A 41 73.86 -56.74 -14.46
CA ALA A 41 74.20 -56.31 -13.13
C ALA A 41 73.99 -54.78 -12.91
N ASP A 42 74.26 -53.97 -13.93
CA ASP A 42 74.15 -52.52 -13.84
C ASP A 42 72.67 -52.05 -13.73
N CYS A 43 71.78 -52.63 -14.52
CA CYS A 43 70.38 -52.35 -14.43
C CYS A 43 69.73 -52.86 -13.15
N ALA A 44 70.14 -54.01 -12.65
CA ALA A 44 69.73 -54.56 -11.36
C ALA A 44 70.16 -53.67 -10.20
N ALA A 45 71.38 -53.10 -10.24
CA ALA A 45 71.87 -52.16 -9.22
C ALA A 45 71.09 -50.89 -9.17
N ILE A 46 70.76 -50.30 -10.39
CA ILE A 46 69.95 -49.11 -10.53
C ILE A 46 68.53 -49.31 -10.00
N LEU A 47 67.90 -50.44 -10.37
CA LEU A 47 66.56 -50.76 -9.87
C LEU A 47 66.55 -50.96 -8.34
N ALA A 48 67.57 -51.58 -7.79
CA ALA A 48 67.72 -51.80 -6.31
C ALA A 48 67.89 -50.45 -5.60
N SER A 49 68.65 -49.47 -6.20
CA SER A 49 68.83 -48.16 -5.61
C SER A 49 67.53 -47.33 -5.68
N MET A 50 66.75 -47.52 -6.73
CA MET A 50 65.46 -46.85 -6.88
C MET A 50 64.36 -47.43 -5.95
N LYS A 51 64.39 -48.76 -5.68
CA LYS A 51 63.46 -49.40 -4.72
C LYS A 51 63.78 -49.09 -3.25
N ASN A 52 64.99 -48.74 -2.94
CA ASN A 52 65.44 -48.41 -1.59
C ASN A 52 66.20 -47.04 -1.66
N PRO A 53 65.55 -45.93 -1.83
CA PRO A 53 66.21 -44.64 -1.69
C PRO A 53 66.71 -44.57 -0.25
N GLN A 54 68.02 -44.61 -0.03
CA GLN A 54 68.60 -44.22 1.23
C GLN A 54 68.17 -42.78 1.49
N VAL A 55 67.22 -42.59 2.40
CA VAL A 55 66.86 -41.28 2.86
C VAL A 55 68.04 -40.75 3.66
N GLU A 56 68.92 -40.03 3.04
CA GLU A 56 69.80 -39.13 3.77
C GLU A 56 68.87 -38.19 4.55
N PRO A 57 69.08 -37.99 5.87
CA PRO A 57 68.30 -37.01 6.63
C PRO A 57 68.54 -35.65 5.96
N ALA A 58 67.48 -35.13 5.34
CA ALA A 58 67.47 -33.82 4.66
C ALA A 58 67.96 -32.78 5.68
N ALA A 59 69.14 -32.26 5.44
CA ALA A 59 69.58 -31.02 6.05
C ALA A 59 68.49 -29.98 5.84
N GLY A 60 68.07 -29.36 6.93
CA GLY A 60 66.94 -28.45 7.11
C GLY A 60 66.38 -27.79 5.85
N GLU A 61 65.06 -27.71 5.76
CA GLU A 61 64.33 -27.09 4.66
C GLU A 61 65.04 -25.85 4.16
N PRO A 62 65.35 -25.72 2.85
CA PRO A 62 66.09 -24.61 2.34
C PRO A 62 65.30 -23.31 2.68
N ALA A 63 66.00 -22.29 3.19
CA ALA A 63 65.42 -21.02 3.58
C ALA A 63 64.64 -20.35 2.45
N SER A 64 64.79 -20.83 1.20
CA SER A 64 64.01 -20.45 0.02
C SER A 64 62.56 -20.96 0.09
N ALA A 65 62.31 -22.21 0.52
CA ALA A 65 60.96 -22.78 0.56
C ALA A 65 60.09 -22.09 1.63
N LYS A 66 60.65 -21.74 2.79
CA LYS A 66 59.95 -20.92 3.83
C LYS A 66 59.62 -19.52 3.27
N LYS A 67 60.50 -18.89 2.51
CA LYS A 67 60.28 -17.56 1.90
C LYS A 67 59.17 -17.64 0.83
N GLU A 68 59.10 -18.68 0.05
CA GLU A 68 58.04 -18.89 -0.98
C GLU A 68 56.67 -19.13 -0.30
N ILE A 69 56.60 -19.94 0.70
CA ILE A 69 55.35 -20.21 1.49
C ILE A 69 54.87 -18.91 2.14
N ASP A 70 55.74 -18.11 2.73
CA ASP A 70 55.37 -16.82 3.35
C ASP A 70 54.96 -15.79 2.28
N PHE A 71 55.57 -15.78 1.14
CA PHE A 71 55.20 -14.93 0.02
C PHE A 71 53.80 -15.27 -0.52
N LEU A 72 53.48 -16.55 -0.67
CA LEU A 72 52.17 -17.01 -1.12
C LEU A 72 51.09 -16.71 -0.07
N ARG A 73 51.38 -16.90 1.20
CA ARG A 73 50.44 -16.54 2.30
C ARG A 73 50.21 -15.03 2.36
N LYS A 74 51.25 -14.23 2.21
CA LYS A 74 51.17 -12.76 2.20
C LYS A 74 50.39 -12.28 0.98
N ASN A 75 50.59 -12.88 -0.18
CA ASN A 75 49.88 -12.54 -1.42
C ASN A 75 48.39 -12.95 -1.34
N LYS A 76 48.09 -14.14 -0.79
CA LYS A 76 46.73 -14.59 -0.54
C LYS A 76 45.99 -13.67 0.43
N ARG A 77 46.63 -13.24 1.52
CA ARG A 77 46.06 -12.28 2.48
C ARG A 77 45.85 -10.89 1.85
N ARG A 78 46.78 -10.44 0.98
CA ARG A 78 46.63 -9.16 0.24
C ARG A 78 45.47 -9.23 -0.75
N ASN A 79 45.39 -10.30 -1.51
CA ASN A 79 44.31 -10.49 -2.47
C ASN A 79 42.94 -10.61 -1.75
N LEU A 80 42.89 -11.32 -0.62
CA LEU A 80 41.66 -11.39 0.19
C LEU A 80 41.23 -10.02 0.70
N LYS A 81 42.17 -9.16 1.16
CA LYS A 81 41.89 -7.79 1.58
C LYS A 81 41.39 -6.94 0.40
N ILE A 82 41.97 -7.08 -0.78
CA ILE A 82 41.51 -6.38 -1.99
C ILE A 82 40.10 -6.84 -2.37
N ILE A 83 39.81 -8.14 -2.37
CA ILE A 83 38.49 -8.69 -2.68
C ILE A 83 37.47 -8.22 -1.66
N LEU A 84 37.78 -8.30 -0.36
CA LEU A 84 36.90 -7.80 0.70
C LEU A 84 36.66 -6.29 0.61
N GLY A 85 37.74 -5.53 0.32
CA GLY A 85 37.65 -4.08 0.14
C GLY A 85 36.83 -3.70 -1.09
N SER A 86 36.98 -4.40 -2.22
CA SER A 86 36.16 -4.17 -3.41
C SER A 86 34.69 -4.56 -3.21
N LEU A 87 34.42 -5.65 -2.49
CA LEU A 87 33.07 -6.06 -2.13
C LEU A 87 32.42 -5.03 -1.19
N ALA A 88 33.15 -4.59 -0.15
CA ALA A 88 32.66 -3.55 0.76
C ALA A 88 32.38 -2.24 0.01
N GLY A 89 33.27 -1.87 -0.92
CA GLY A 89 33.07 -0.70 -1.78
C GLY A 89 31.83 -0.83 -2.66
N ALA A 90 31.63 -1.99 -3.29
CA ALA A 90 30.44 -2.25 -4.11
C ALA A 90 29.14 -2.20 -3.28
N VAL A 91 29.15 -2.77 -2.06
CA VAL A 91 28.02 -2.69 -1.13
C VAL A 91 27.75 -1.24 -0.71
N ALA A 92 28.79 -0.47 -0.39
CA ALA A 92 28.64 0.93 -0.02
C ALA A 92 28.04 1.77 -1.17
N VAL A 93 28.46 1.55 -2.40
CA VAL A 93 27.90 2.21 -3.59
C VAL A 93 26.44 1.78 -3.79
N ALA A 94 26.10 0.49 -3.65
CA ALA A 94 24.74 0.00 -3.77
C ALA A 94 23.83 0.62 -2.70
N LEU A 95 24.29 0.72 -1.45
CA LEU A 95 23.56 1.37 -0.37
C LEU A 95 23.40 2.88 -0.60
N ALA A 96 24.42 3.54 -1.15
CA ALA A 96 24.33 4.95 -1.51
C ALA A 96 23.30 5.20 -2.62
N ILE A 97 23.28 4.35 -3.66
CA ILE A 97 22.28 4.42 -4.74
C ILE A 97 20.87 4.17 -4.17
N LEU A 98 20.72 3.16 -3.33
CA LEU A 98 19.46 2.86 -2.67
C LEU A 98 18.99 4.03 -1.79
N GLY A 99 19.88 4.58 -0.97
CA GLY A 99 19.59 5.75 -0.15
C GLY A 99 19.20 6.97 -0.99
N LEU A 100 19.93 7.23 -2.08
CA LEU A 100 19.61 8.31 -3.00
C LEU A 100 18.21 8.12 -3.62
N ARG A 101 17.85 6.90 -3.99
CA ARG A 101 16.54 6.58 -4.55
C ARG A 101 15.43 6.78 -3.51
N LEU A 102 15.61 6.24 -2.30
CA LEU A 102 14.59 6.25 -1.25
C LEU A 102 14.37 7.64 -0.63
N PHE A 103 15.40 8.48 -0.54
CA PHE A 103 15.33 9.75 0.20
C PHE A 103 15.44 11.00 -0.67
N VAL A 104 15.81 10.89 -1.96
CA VAL A 104 16.06 12.07 -2.81
C VAL A 104 15.30 12.00 -4.13
N ILE A 105 15.45 10.90 -4.88
CA ILE A 105 14.87 10.79 -6.23
C ILE A 105 13.39 10.47 -6.14
N GLY A 106 13.02 9.47 -5.33
CA GLY A 106 11.66 9.00 -5.12
C GLY A 106 11.02 8.34 -6.33
N ASP A 107 9.84 7.80 -6.09
CA ASP A 107 8.98 7.19 -7.12
C ASP A 107 7.73 8.08 -7.34
N PRO A 108 7.09 8.02 -8.53
CA PRO A 108 5.82 8.70 -8.76
C PRO A 108 4.76 8.22 -7.77
N LEU A 109 4.03 9.15 -7.16
CA LEU A 109 2.92 8.82 -6.27
C LEU A 109 1.61 8.88 -7.06
N TYR A 110 0.66 7.98 -6.76
CA TYR A 110 -0.66 8.02 -7.37
C TYR A 110 -1.51 9.16 -6.77
N GLY A 111 -2.40 9.75 -7.58
CA GLY A 111 -3.16 10.95 -7.18
C GLY A 111 -4.09 10.75 -5.98
N ASP A 112 -4.59 9.53 -5.74
CA ASP A 112 -5.43 9.16 -4.59
C ASP A 112 -4.67 9.03 -3.26
N TRP A 113 -3.33 9.01 -3.32
CA TRP A 113 -2.46 8.98 -2.15
C TRP A 113 -2.01 10.38 -1.70
N ILE A 114 -2.62 11.43 -2.26
CA ILE A 114 -2.31 12.83 -1.93
C ILE A 114 -3.59 13.56 -1.58
N ALA A 115 -3.67 14.05 -0.36
CA ALA A 115 -4.63 15.09 0.00
C ALA A 115 -4.14 16.41 -0.58
N TYR A 116 -5.01 17.17 -1.25
CA TYR A 116 -4.60 18.37 -1.96
C TYR A 116 -5.61 19.51 -1.79
N HIS A 117 -5.09 20.72 -1.91
CA HIS A 117 -5.86 21.94 -2.07
C HIS A 117 -5.28 22.73 -3.23
N VAL A 118 -6.13 23.21 -4.12
CA VAL A 118 -5.71 23.96 -5.29
C VAL A 118 -6.41 25.32 -5.35
N GLN A 119 -5.64 26.38 -5.55
CA GLN A 119 -6.13 27.74 -5.76
C GLN A 119 -5.66 28.23 -7.12
N VAL A 120 -6.59 28.77 -7.91
CA VAL A 120 -6.30 29.30 -9.24
C VAL A 120 -6.76 30.75 -9.31
N SER A 121 -5.85 31.66 -9.63
CA SER A 121 -6.13 33.10 -9.84
C SER A 121 -5.58 33.54 -11.18
N GLY A 122 -6.44 33.56 -12.20
CA GLY A 122 -6.00 33.77 -13.56
C GLY A 122 -5.10 32.67 -14.09
N SER A 123 -3.84 32.99 -14.32
CA SER A 123 -2.81 32.01 -14.73
C SER A 123 -1.99 31.45 -13.55
N ASP A 124 -2.14 32.02 -12.36
CA ASP A 124 -1.37 31.61 -11.18
C ASP A 124 -2.06 30.45 -10.45
N ILE A 125 -1.31 29.41 -10.22
CA ILE A 125 -1.75 28.16 -9.58
C ILE A 125 -0.93 27.99 -8.31
N VAL A 126 -1.60 27.77 -7.19
CA VAL A 126 -1.03 27.34 -5.93
C VAL A 126 -1.59 25.96 -5.63
N LEU A 127 -0.70 24.97 -5.51
CA LEU A 127 -1.04 23.60 -5.18
C LEU A 127 -0.38 23.25 -3.85
N ASP A 128 -1.21 23.07 -2.84
CA ASP A 128 -0.80 22.55 -1.53
C ASP A 128 -1.23 21.08 -1.41
N GLY A 129 -0.46 20.28 -0.70
CA GLY A 129 -0.86 18.90 -0.47
C GLY A 129 0.08 18.15 0.46
N SER A 130 -0.38 16.96 0.83
CA SER A 130 0.39 16.00 1.63
C SER A 130 0.03 14.57 1.24
N PRO A 131 0.96 13.60 1.33
CA PRO A 131 0.60 12.19 1.27
C PRO A 131 -0.42 11.83 2.36
N VAL A 132 -1.33 10.91 2.07
CA VAL A 132 -2.34 10.43 3.04
C VAL A 132 -1.72 9.57 4.15
N ASP A 133 -0.47 9.16 4.01
CA ASP A 133 0.28 8.42 5.02
C ASP A 133 1.47 9.23 5.54
N SER A 134 1.93 8.90 6.73
CA SER A 134 3.07 9.55 7.40
C SER A 134 4.44 9.00 7.00
N ALA A 135 4.48 7.93 6.18
CA ALA A 135 5.73 7.28 5.79
C ALA A 135 6.39 7.98 4.59
N HIS A 136 5.62 8.77 3.85
CA HIS A 136 6.09 9.44 2.64
C HIS A 136 6.23 10.96 2.82
N GLY A 137 7.28 11.48 2.18
CA GLY A 137 7.49 12.92 1.96
C GLY A 137 7.50 13.21 0.46
N ILE A 138 7.31 14.47 0.08
CA ILE A 138 7.36 14.89 -1.33
C ILE A 138 8.73 15.51 -1.62
N SER A 139 9.48 14.87 -2.52
CA SER A 139 10.82 15.36 -2.92
C SER A 139 10.76 16.39 -4.03
N LYS A 140 9.75 16.31 -4.89
CA LYS A 140 9.63 17.18 -6.07
C LYS A 140 8.21 17.28 -6.56
N VAL A 141 7.82 18.50 -6.98
CA VAL A 141 6.63 18.77 -7.80
C VAL A 141 7.11 19.38 -9.11
N THR A 142 6.63 18.88 -10.24
CA THR A 142 6.95 19.40 -11.57
C THR A 142 5.66 19.66 -12.34
N PHE A 143 5.65 20.72 -13.14
CA PHE A 143 4.49 21.10 -13.94
C PHE A 143 4.80 21.00 -15.43
N GLU A 144 3.81 20.57 -16.20
CA GLU A 144 3.83 20.51 -17.65
C GLU A 144 2.50 21.03 -18.19
N GLU A 145 2.53 21.81 -19.27
CA GLU A 145 1.32 22.28 -19.94
C GLU A 145 1.11 21.55 -21.26
N VAL A 146 -0.07 20.97 -21.42
CA VAL A 146 -0.48 20.31 -22.67
C VAL A 146 -1.93 20.68 -22.97
N ASP A 147 -2.20 21.26 -24.15
CA ASP A 147 -3.54 21.55 -24.68
C ASP A 147 -4.50 22.28 -23.72
N GLY A 148 -3.98 23.21 -22.94
CA GLY A 148 -4.74 23.99 -21.95
C GLY A 148 -4.98 23.26 -20.62
N GLY A 149 -4.42 22.08 -20.45
CA GLY A 149 -4.29 21.36 -19.18
C GLY A 149 -2.93 21.63 -18.53
N VAL A 150 -2.91 21.76 -17.22
CA VAL A 150 -1.68 21.85 -16.42
C VAL A 150 -1.53 20.55 -15.61
N TYR A 151 -0.45 19.84 -15.85
CA TYR A 151 -0.16 18.55 -15.21
C TYR A 151 0.90 18.74 -14.13
N ALA A 152 0.54 18.50 -12.89
CA ALA A 152 1.44 18.47 -11.74
C ALA A 152 1.85 17.02 -11.45
N TYR A 153 3.14 16.75 -11.44
CA TYR A 153 3.69 15.43 -11.12
C TYR A 153 4.48 15.52 -9.82
N THR A 154 4.16 14.66 -8.88
CA THR A 154 4.85 14.55 -7.59
C THR A 154 5.71 13.30 -7.52
N ARG A 155 6.81 13.40 -6.77
CA ARG A 155 7.64 12.25 -6.44
C ARG A 155 7.68 12.08 -4.92
N ALA A 156 7.35 10.87 -4.47
CA ALA A 156 7.40 10.48 -3.08
C ALA A 156 8.74 9.84 -2.73
N VAL A 157 9.24 10.19 -1.57
CA VAL A 157 10.41 9.61 -0.90
C VAL A 157 10.01 9.18 0.49
N LEU A 158 10.87 8.49 1.21
CA LEU A 158 10.64 8.27 2.64
C LEU A 158 10.66 9.61 3.39
N ALA A 159 9.67 9.80 4.26
CA ALA A 159 9.54 11.00 5.08
C ALA A 159 10.82 11.27 5.87
N SER A 160 11.29 12.49 5.83
CA SER A 160 12.52 12.90 6.49
C SER A 160 12.50 14.41 6.77
N PRO A 161 13.35 14.94 7.63
CA PRO A 161 13.46 16.39 7.86
C PRO A 161 13.78 17.19 6.60
N LEU A 162 14.36 16.57 5.56
CA LEU A 162 14.65 17.19 4.26
C LEU A 162 13.44 17.19 3.32
N HIS A 163 12.55 16.23 3.48
CA HIS A 163 11.35 16.05 2.68
C HIS A 163 10.19 15.74 3.63
N PRO A 164 9.54 16.78 4.19
CA PRO A 164 8.34 16.62 5.00
C PRO A 164 7.18 16.13 4.13
N GLY A 165 6.12 15.65 4.75
CA GLY A 165 4.92 15.20 4.05
C GLY A 165 4.28 16.35 3.25
N GLU A 166 4.12 17.51 3.86
CA GLU A 166 3.48 18.66 3.24
C GLU A 166 4.33 19.29 2.14
N PHE A 167 3.68 19.73 1.09
CA PHE A 167 4.30 20.54 0.04
C PHE A 167 3.41 21.69 -0.37
N ARG A 168 4.05 22.80 -0.81
CA ARG A 168 3.41 23.92 -1.49
C ARG A 168 4.17 24.20 -2.77
N ALA A 169 3.45 24.18 -3.89
CA ALA A 169 4.00 24.43 -5.21
C ALA A 169 3.28 25.59 -5.89
N HIS A 170 4.03 26.48 -6.55
CA HIS A 170 3.53 27.59 -7.32
C HIS A 170 3.86 27.38 -8.79
N TYR A 171 2.90 27.67 -9.64
CA TYR A 171 3.10 27.63 -11.08
C TYR A 171 2.31 28.73 -11.76
N THR A 172 2.91 29.44 -12.71
CA THR A 172 2.23 30.40 -13.56
C THR A 172 2.09 29.84 -14.96
N ALA A 173 0.87 29.54 -15.37
CA ALA A 173 0.56 29.01 -16.69
C ALA A 173 0.76 30.06 -17.78
N LYS A 174 1.18 29.62 -18.97
CA LYS A 174 1.39 30.49 -20.14
C LYS A 174 0.08 30.90 -20.82
N GLY A 175 -0.99 30.12 -20.61
CA GLY A 175 -2.29 30.31 -21.22
C GLY A 175 -3.43 30.23 -20.21
N THR A 176 -4.66 30.19 -20.73
CA THR A 176 -5.85 30.00 -19.91
C THR A 176 -5.89 28.57 -19.39
N VAL A 177 -5.91 28.44 -18.07
CA VAL A 177 -6.02 27.14 -17.41
C VAL A 177 -7.46 26.64 -17.50
N ARG A 178 -7.67 25.49 -18.11
CA ARG A 178 -8.98 24.84 -18.17
C ARG A 178 -9.09 23.70 -17.16
N GLN A 179 -8.03 22.89 -17.05
CA GLN A 179 -7.99 21.76 -16.13
C GLN A 179 -6.61 21.67 -15.49
N ILE A 180 -6.57 21.18 -14.25
CA ILE A 180 -5.32 20.87 -13.55
C ILE A 180 -5.39 19.40 -13.15
N TYR A 181 -4.29 18.70 -13.41
CA TYR A 181 -4.11 17.29 -13.10
C TYR A 181 -3.01 17.11 -12.05
N LEU A 182 -3.23 16.26 -11.09
CA LEU A 182 -2.22 15.80 -10.14
C LEU A 182 -1.97 14.31 -10.38
N ASN A 183 -0.75 13.99 -10.84
CA ASN A 183 -0.36 12.62 -11.23
C ASN A 183 -1.40 11.96 -12.17
N ASN A 184 -1.83 12.70 -13.20
CA ASN A 184 -2.83 12.34 -14.21
C ASN A 184 -4.30 12.34 -13.73
N ARG A 185 -4.59 12.62 -12.48
CA ARG A 185 -5.96 12.80 -11.99
C ARG A 185 -6.38 14.26 -12.06
N VAL A 186 -7.56 14.53 -12.55
CA VAL A 186 -8.09 15.90 -12.58
C VAL A 186 -8.45 16.34 -11.15
N ILE A 187 -7.86 17.45 -10.72
CA ILE A 187 -8.09 18.03 -9.39
C ILE A 187 -8.79 19.38 -9.41
N TRP A 188 -8.85 20.00 -10.60
CA TRP A 188 -9.53 21.27 -10.81
C TRP A 188 -9.97 21.37 -12.26
N ALA A 189 -11.16 21.90 -12.50
CA ALA A 189 -11.71 22.13 -13.82
C ALA A 189 -12.58 23.39 -13.84
N GLU A 190 -12.24 24.36 -14.73
CA GLU A 190 -13.05 25.54 -15.05
C GLU A 190 -13.61 26.28 -13.83
N GLY A 191 -12.78 26.54 -12.82
CA GLY A 191 -13.15 27.29 -11.63
C GLY A 191 -13.60 26.45 -10.43
N VAL A 192 -13.64 25.12 -10.55
CA VAL A 192 -14.11 24.22 -9.49
C VAL A 192 -13.01 23.21 -9.10
N THR A 193 -12.78 23.04 -7.81
CA THR A 193 -11.94 21.96 -7.29
C THR A 193 -12.71 20.63 -7.39
N ILE A 194 -12.08 19.66 -7.99
CA ILE A 194 -12.64 18.31 -8.19
C ILE A 194 -12.13 17.41 -7.07
N SER A 195 -13.03 16.81 -6.31
CA SER A 195 -12.65 15.88 -5.25
C SER A 195 -12.02 14.59 -5.83
N SER A 196 -11.22 13.88 -5.03
CA SER A 196 -10.65 12.59 -5.42
C SER A 196 -11.73 11.56 -5.75
N TYR A 197 -12.88 11.61 -5.08
CA TYR A 197 -14.04 10.76 -5.36
C TYR A 197 -14.60 11.01 -6.77
N VAL A 198 -14.89 12.26 -7.12
CA VAL A 198 -15.40 12.62 -8.46
C VAL A 198 -14.37 12.30 -9.54
N SER A 199 -13.09 12.57 -9.28
CA SER A 199 -12.02 12.24 -10.21
C SER A 199 -11.92 10.73 -10.46
N SER A 200 -11.98 9.92 -9.41
CA SER A 200 -11.98 8.46 -9.52
C SER A 200 -13.17 7.93 -10.30
N LEU A 201 -14.36 8.45 -10.05
CA LEU A 201 -15.56 8.12 -10.82
C LEU A 201 -15.40 8.50 -12.29
N TYR A 202 -14.90 9.70 -12.58
CA TYR A 202 -14.71 10.16 -13.95
C TYR A 202 -13.72 9.30 -14.74
N GLU A 203 -12.73 8.71 -14.09
CA GLU A 203 -11.78 7.78 -14.72
C GLU A 203 -12.43 6.45 -15.13
N THR A 204 -13.54 6.05 -14.54
CA THR A 204 -14.25 4.80 -14.88
C THR A 204 -15.20 4.94 -16.05
N ARG A 205 -15.47 6.17 -16.55
CA ARG A 205 -16.36 6.39 -17.69
C ARG A 205 -15.95 5.55 -18.90
N HIS A 206 -16.93 4.98 -19.55
CA HIS A 206 -16.73 4.16 -20.75
C HIS A 206 -17.93 4.21 -21.67
N GLU A 207 -17.72 3.85 -22.94
CA GLU A 207 -18.73 3.97 -23.98
C GLU A 207 -19.74 2.82 -23.98
N TYR A 208 -19.30 1.60 -23.64
CA TYR A 208 -20.08 0.38 -23.90
C TYR A 208 -20.44 -0.37 -22.62
N MET A 209 -21.73 -0.38 -22.29
CA MET A 209 -22.26 -1.12 -21.13
C MET A 209 -22.09 -2.64 -21.21
N GLY A 210 -21.80 -3.19 -22.40
CA GLY A 210 -21.51 -4.62 -22.58
C GLY A 210 -20.20 -5.08 -21.92
N SER A 211 -19.33 -4.16 -21.51
CA SER A 211 -18.06 -4.47 -20.81
C SER A 211 -18.31 -4.64 -19.32
N MET A 212 -18.51 -5.89 -18.88
CA MET A 212 -18.76 -6.19 -17.46
C MET A 212 -17.63 -5.78 -16.54
N SER A 213 -16.38 -5.84 -17.00
CA SER A 213 -15.21 -5.39 -16.23
C SER A 213 -15.20 -3.87 -16.03
N ASP A 214 -15.64 -3.10 -17.02
CA ASP A 214 -15.71 -1.64 -16.93
C ASP A 214 -16.87 -1.22 -16.03
N ASN A 215 -18.03 -1.89 -16.19
CA ASN A 215 -19.18 -1.70 -15.30
C ASN A 215 -18.81 -1.98 -13.83
N ALA A 216 -18.08 -3.08 -13.57
CA ALA A 216 -17.62 -3.40 -12.21
C ALA A 216 -16.73 -2.30 -11.64
N ARG A 217 -15.78 -1.77 -12.42
CA ARG A 217 -14.93 -0.64 -11.97
C ARG A 217 -15.78 0.60 -11.64
N THR A 218 -16.81 0.89 -12.43
CA THR A 218 -17.70 2.02 -12.16
C THR A 218 -18.53 1.78 -10.90
N ALA A 219 -19.07 0.57 -10.73
CA ALA A 219 -19.82 0.18 -9.53
C ALA A 219 -18.96 0.24 -8.26
N ASP A 220 -17.72 -0.22 -8.33
CA ASP A 220 -16.75 -0.18 -7.22
C ASP A 220 -16.38 1.26 -6.87
N ALA A 221 -16.06 2.09 -7.86
CA ALA A 221 -15.74 3.51 -7.65
C ALA A 221 -16.94 4.30 -7.08
N LEU A 222 -18.15 3.94 -7.46
CA LEU A 222 -19.39 4.51 -6.94
C LEU A 222 -19.76 3.95 -5.55
N ASN A 223 -19.06 2.90 -5.11
CA ASN A 223 -19.33 2.16 -3.87
C ASN A 223 -20.78 1.62 -3.81
N LEU A 224 -21.24 1.08 -4.94
CA LEU A 224 -22.64 0.67 -5.15
C LEU A 224 -23.16 -0.26 -4.05
N SER A 225 -22.35 -1.26 -3.66
CA SER A 225 -22.72 -2.25 -2.63
C SER A 225 -22.91 -1.66 -1.24
N ALA A 226 -22.31 -0.53 -0.94
CA ALA A 226 -22.50 0.14 0.36
C ALA A 226 -23.87 0.81 0.48
N TYR A 227 -24.47 1.21 -0.66
CA TYR A 227 -25.80 1.81 -0.66
C TYR A 227 -26.94 0.78 -0.77
N ILE A 228 -26.77 -0.25 -1.60
CA ILE A 228 -27.84 -1.19 -1.92
C ILE A 228 -27.60 -2.64 -1.43
N GLY A 229 -26.50 -2.88 -0.68
CA GLY A 229 -26.13 -4.22 -0.22
C GLY A 229 -25.56 -5.11 -1.34
N HIS A 230 -25.60 -6.41 -1.09
CA HIS A 230 -25.14 -7.40 -2.10
C HIS A 230 -26.11 -7.49 -3.26
N TYR A 231 -25.56 -7.59 -4.47
CA TYR A 231 -26.34 -7.67 -5.69
C TYR A 231 -25.72 -8.58 -6.74
N THR A 232 -26.50 -8.96 -7.73
CA THR A 232 -26.04 -9.62 -8.96
C THR A 232 -26.42 -8.76 -10.16
N ASN A 233 -25.71 -8.96 -11.27
CA ASN A 233 -25.85 -8.14 -12.47
C ASN A 233 -26.44 -8.93 -13.63
N GLU A 234 -27.33 -8.29 -14.41
CA GLU A 234 -27.78 -8.77 -15.70
C GLU A 234 -27.71 -7.62 -16.71
N LEU A 235 -27.08 -7.84 -17.86
CA LEU A 235 -26.96 -6.84 -18.91
C LEU A 235 -27.90 -7.17 -20.08
N GLN A 236 -28.75 -6.23 -20.43
CA GLN A 236 -29.66 -6.35 -21.57
C GLN A 236 -29.13 -5.51 -22.74
N THR A 237 -28.33 -6.16 -23.60
CA THR A 237 -27.61 -5.51 -24.71
C THR A 237 -28.11 -5.93 -26.10
N GLY A 238 -29.13 -6.80 -26.18
CA GLY A 238 -29.60 -7.37 -27.44
C GLY A 238 -30.34 -6.38 -28.34
N GLN A 239 -31.07 -5.45 -27.74
CA GLN A 239 -31.82 -4.38 -28.43
C GLN A 239 -32.00 -3.20 -27.49
N ARG A 240 -32.22 -1.99 -28.02
CA ARG A 240 -32.55 -0.80 -27.24
C ARG A 240 -33.98 -0.85 -26.67
N PRO A 241 -34.22 -0.31 -25.47
CA PRO A 241 -33.23 0.36 -24.61
C PRO A 241 -32.20 -0.64 -24.00
N TYR A 242 -30.91 -0.25 -23.95
CA TYR A 242 -29.89 -1.04 -23.29
C TYR A 242 -30.00 -0.83 -21.78
N ALA A 243 -30.21 -1.91 -21.05
CA ALA A 243 -30.47 -1.85 -19.62
C ALA A 243 -29.44 -2.64 -18.79
N TRP A 244 -29.04 -2.05 -17.66
CA TRP A 244 -28.31 -2.74 -16.62
C TRP A 244 -29.28 -3.07 -15.48
N VAL A 245 -29.58 -4.36 -15.31
CA VAL A 245 -30.43 -4.85 -14.24
C VAL A 245 -29.56 -5.27 -13.06
N ILE A 246 -29.75 -4.60 -11.93
CA ILE A 246 -29.06 -4.81 -10.65
C ILE A 246 -30.04 -5.49 -9.71
N LYS A 247 -29.82 -6.79 -9.42
CA LYS A 247 -30.71 -7.59 -8.60
C LYS A 247 -30.17 -7.64 -7.17
N LEU A 248 -30.89 -7.04 -6.24
CA LEU A 248 -30.53 -7.07 -4.84
C LEU A 248 -30.67 -8.48 -4.27
N SER A 249 -29.69 -8.92 -3.50
CA SER A 249 -29.69 -10.25 -2.87
C SER A 249 -30.61 -10.33 -1.67
N GLU A 250 -30.84 -9.21 -1.01
CA GLU A 250 -31.60 -9.12 0.23
C GLU A 250 -32.91 -8.35 0.01
N PRO A 251 -33.97 -8.70 0.77
CA PRO A 251 -35.24 -7.98 0.67
C PRO A 251 -35.14 -6.58 1.26
N VAL A 252 -35.83 -5.63 0.64
CA VAL A 252 -35.94 -4.24 1.14
C VAL A 252 -37.09 -4.17 2.13
N HIS A 253 -36.87 -3.50 3.25
CA HIS A 253 -37.91 -3.27 4.25
C HIS A 253 -38.71 -2.01 3.91
N GLU A 254 -40.03 -2.04 4.15
CA GLU A 254 -40.93 -0.94 3.84
C GLU A 254 -40.51 0.39 4.47
N LYS A 255 -39.96 0.35 5.70
CA LYS A 255 -39.46 1.55 6.38
C LYS A 255 -38.23 2.22 5.73
N GLN A 256 -37.51 1.49 4.89
CA GLN A 256 -36.31 1.96 4.19
C GLN A 256 -36.59 2.35 2.73
N LEU A 257 -37.81 2.11 2.25
CA LEU A 257 -38.15 2.24 0.84
C LEU A 257 -37.78 3.61 0.29
N ASP A 258 -38.20 4.69 0.95
CA ASP A 258 -37.92 6.05 0.48
C ASP A 258 -36.42 6.36 0.39
N THR A 259 -35.63 5.88 1.37
CA THR A 259 -34.18 6.08 1.38
C THR A 259 -33.52 5.29 0.29
N ILE A 260 -33.81 4.00 0.18
CA ILE A 260 -33.13 3.14 -0.80
C ILE A 260 -33.54 3.47 -2.25
N GLU A 261 -34.79 3.91 -2.49
CA GLU A 261 -35.21 4.40 -3.82
C GLU A 261 -34.53 5.74 -4.15
N SER A 262 -34.31 6.62 -3.18
CA SER A 262 -33.54 7.85 -3.36
C SER A 262 -32.08 7.53 -3.72
N ASP A 263 -31.48 6.55 -3.05
CA ASP A 263 -30.13 6.08 -3.36
C ASP A 263 -30.06 5.43 -4.74
N MET A 264 -31.01 4.54 -5.09
CA MET A 264 -31.13 3.93 -6.40
C MET A 264 -31.26 4.97 -7.52
N ASN A 265 -32.02 6.05 -7.30
CA ASN A 265 -32.11 7.14 -8.24
C ASN A 265 -30.75 7.82 -8.42
N SER A 266 -30.09 8.22 -7.32
CA SER A 266 -28.82 8.93 -7.33
C SER A 266 -27.72 8.08 -7.99
N LEU A 267 -27.64 6.80 -7.66
CA LEU A 267 -26.72 5.84 -8.24
C LEU A 267 -27.01 5.64 -9.74
N GLY A 268 -28.29 5.47 -10.09
CA GLY A 268 -28.75 5.30 -11.48
C GLY A 268 -28.38 6.51 -12.34
N TYR A 269 -28.54 7.74 -11.83
CA TYR A 269 -28.13 8.95 -12.56
C TYR A 269 -26.65 8.98 -12.87
N VAL A 270 -25.79 8.62 -11.91
CA VAL A 270 -24.34 8.59 -12.12
C VAL A 270 -23.93 7.49 -13.10
N LEU A 271 -24.50 6.27 -12.98
CA LEU A 271 -24.24 5.19 -13.92
C LEU A 271 -24.63 5.55 -15.35
N LEU A 272 -25.83 6.16 -15.53
CA LEU A 272 -26.30 6.65 -16.82
C LEU A 272 -25.39 7.74 -17.38
N GLY A 273 -24.84 8.61 -16.52
CA GLY A 273 -23.95 9.67 -16.93
C GLY A 273 -22.55 9.20 -17.35
N LEU A 274 -22.04 8.13 -16.74
CA LEU A 274 -20.69 7.62 -16.97
C LEU A 274 -20.60 6.55 -18.07
N ILE A 275 -21.70 5.89 -18.39
CA ILE A 275 -21.74 4.81 -19.39
C ILE A 275 -22.47 5.31 -20.64
N GLY A 276 -21.71 5.50 -21.74
CA GLY A 276 -22.17 6.23 -22.93
C GLY A 276 -23.43 5.66 -23.56
N ASN A 277 -23.50 4.35 -23.75
CA ASN A 277 -24.65 3.71 -24.42
C ASN A 277 -25.65 3.05 -23.47
N LEU A 278 -25.59 3.28 -22.18
CA LEU A 278 -26.56 2.79 -21.19
C LEU A 278 -27.81 3.68 -21.25
N ASP A 279 -28.97 3.08 -21.51
CA ASP A 279 -30.25 3.79 -21.62
C ASP A 279 -31.04 3.74 -20.30
N GLU A 280 -30.96 2.62 -19.57
CA GLU A 280 -31.71 2.35 -18.34
C GLU A 280 -30.90 1.60 -17.28
N VAL A 281 -31.15 1.93 -16.00
CA VAL A 281 -30.70 1.16 -14.83
C VAL A 281 -31.95 0.67 -14.11
N THR A 282 -32.09 -0.64 -13.95
CA THR A 282 -33.22 -1.24 -13.24
C THR A 282 -32.72 -1.96 -11.99
N PHE A 283 -33.23 -1.55 -10.83
CA PHE A 283 -33.02 -2.24 -9.57
C PHE A 283 -34.18 -3.21 -9.36
N ASP A 284 -33.86 -4.50 -9.24
CA ASP A 284 -34.81 -5.59 -9.00
C ASP A 284 -34.62 -6.09 -7.56
N TYR A 285 -35.65 -5.94 -6.74
CA TYR A 285 -35.60 -6.30 -5.34
C TYR A 285 -36.90 -6.94 -4.84
N THR A 286 -36.87 -7.58 -3.70
CA THR A 286 -38.03 -8.18 -3.06
C THR A 286 -38.43 -7.35 -1.86
N MET A 287 -39.73 -7.06 -1.71
CA MET A 287 -40.31 -6.41 -0.55
C MET A 287 -41.60 -7.13 -0.16
N ASN A 288 -41.74 -7.51 1.10
CA ASN A 288 -42.93 -8.23 1.63
C ASN A 288 -43.30 -9.49 0.79
N GLY A 289 -42.26 -10.19 0.26
CA GLY A 289 -42.43 -11.38 -0.57
C GLY A 289 -42.86 -11.13 -2.02
N SER A 290 -42.96 -9.85 -2.43
CA SER A 290 -43.29 -9.45 -3.82
C SER A 290 -42.06 -8.92 -4.53
N HIS A 291 -41.88 -9.26 -5.81
CA HIS A 291 -40.85 -8.68 -6.67
C HIS A 291 -41.26 -7.28 -7.10
N ILE A 292 -40.35 -6.34 -6.96
CA ILE A 292 -40.51 -4.93 -7.32
C ILE A 292 -39.32 -4.53 -8.19
N THR A 293 -39.59 -3.73 -9.19
CA THR A 293 -38.55 -3.13 -10.05
C THR A 293 -38.62 -1.62 -9.97
N HIS A 294 -37.47 -0.99 -9.76
CA HIS A 294 -37.31 0.45 -9.79
C HIS A 294 -36.37 0.81 -10.96
N THR A 295 -36.90 1.51 -11.97
CA THR A 295 -36.14 1.81 -13.20
C THR A 295 -35.87 3.29 -13.32
N VAL A 296 -34.62 3.63 -13.56
CA VAL A 296 -34.11 4.96 -13.83
C VAL A 296 -33.69 5.04 -15.29
N THR A 297 -34.30 5.95 -16.06
CA THR A 297 -34.00 6.14 -17.48
C THR A 297 -33.14 7.39 -17.70
N THR A 298 -32.52 7.49 -18.88
CA THR A 298 -31.76 8.69 -19.30
C THR A 298 -32.63 9.94 -19.30
N GLU A 299 -33.91 9.85 -19.65
CA GLU A 299 -34.85 10.96 -19.68
C GLU A 299 -35.12 11.46 -18.26
N VAL A 300 -35.41 10.55 -17.31
CA VAL A 300 -35.66 10.89 -15.91
C VAL A 300 -34.40 11.50 -15.28
N ALA A 301 -33.23 10.92 -15.54
CA ALA A 301 -31.94 11.43 -15.06
C ALA A 301 -31.64 12.84 -15.61
N SER A 302 -31.86 13.06 -16.91
CA SER A 302 -31.65 14.35 -17.55
C SER A 302 -32.65 15.41 -17.05
N GLN A 303 -33.89 15.03 -16.82
CA GLN A 303 -34.90 15.91 -16.25
C GLN A 303 -34.53 16.31 -14.81
N TYR A 304 -34.11 15.36 -13.98
CA TYR A 304 -33.63 15.62 -12.62
C TYR A 304 -32.43 16.56 -12.64
N PHE A 305 -31.47 16.30 -13.50
CA PHE A 305 -30.24 17.07 -13.56
C PHE A 305 -30.44 18.45 -14.17
N GLY A 306 -31.35 18.58 -15.14
CA GLY A 306 -31.67 19.82 -15.86
C GLY A 306 -30.86 20.02 -17.15
N GLN A 307 -30.09 18.99 -17.57
CA GLN A 307 -29.37 18.92 -18.83
C GLN A 307 -29.17 17.46 -19.23
N ASP A 308 -28.58 17.19 -20.41
CA ASP A 308 -28.31 15.82 -20.84
C ASP A 308 -27.39 15.12 -19.84
N ILE A 309 -27.84 14.00 -19.28
CA ILE A 309 -27.06 13.24 -18.29
C ILE A 309 -25.75 12.70 -18.89
N LYS A 310 -25.69 12.47 -20.20
CA LYS A 310 -24.51 11.98 -20.92
C LYS A 310 -23.36 12.99 -20.94
N ASP A 311 -23.64 14.28 -20.71
CA ASP A 311 -22.59 15.30 -20.56
C ASP A 311 -21.65 15.03 -19.38
N CYS A 312 -22.10 14.27 -18.37
CA CYS A 312 -21.27 13.84 -17.24
C CYS A 312 -20.07 13.00 -17.68
N GLY A 313 -20.22 12.15 -18.67
CA GLY A 313 -19.13 11.36 -19.25
C GLY A 313 -18.17 12.18 -20.12
N GLN A 314 -18.61 13.35 -20.59
CA GLN A 314 -17.82 14.24 -21.46
C GLN A 314 -17.04 15.29 -20.67
N ASN A 315 -17.57 15.75 -19.52
CA ASN A 315 -17.00 16.84 -18.75
C ASN A 315 -17.05 16.55 -17.25
N VAL A 316 -15.89 16.51 -16.61
CA VAL A 316 -15.73 16.23 -15.18
C VAL A 316 -16.43 17.26 -14.30
N ARG A 317 -16.50 18.54 -14.72
CA ARG A 317 -17.23 19.58 -13.99
C ARG A 317 -18.73 19.30 -13.97
N VAL A 318 -19.27 18.79 -15.07
CA VAL A 318 -20.68 18.40 -15.17
C VAL A 318 -20.96 17.22 -14.24
N LEU A 319 -20.09 16.21 -14.23
CA LEU A 319 -20.16 15.11 -13.26
C LEU A 319 -20.08 15.61 -11.81
N HIS A 320 -19.16 16.51 -11.51
CA HIS A 320 -19.05 17.12 -10.18
C HIS A 320 -20.38 17.78 -9.74
N SER A 321 -21.01 18.53 -10.64
CA SER A 321 -22.31 19.16 -10.35
C SER A 321 -23.43 18.15 -10.13
N LEU A 322 -23.43 17.02 -10.83
CA LEU A 322 -24.38 15.93 -10.61
C LEU A 322 -24.14 15.30 -9.23
N ILE A 323 -22.91 14.97 -8.89
CA ILE A 323 -22.55 14.38 -7.60
C ILE A 323 -22.94 15.31 -6.44
N GLN A 324 -22.68 16.61 -6.54
CA GLN A 324 -23.14 17.56 -5.52
C GLN A 324 -24.67 17.60 -5.40
N LYS A 325 -25.39 17.55 -6.54
CA LYS A 325 -26.85 17.59 -6.56
C LYS A 325 -27.48 16.33 -5.96
N THR A 326 -26.86 15.17 -6.17
CA THR A 326 -27.30 13.88 -5.58
C THR A 326 -26.87 13.71 -4.13
N GLY A 327 -25.88 14.48 -3.66
CA GLY A 327 -25.33 14.35 -2.30
C GLY A 327 -24.40 13.16 -2.11
N LEU A 328 -24.03 12.44 -3.18
CA LEU A 328 -23.18 11.25 -3.09
C LEU A 328 -21.75 11.52 -2.64
N ASP A 329 -21.25 12.75 -2.74
CA ASP A 329 -19.94 13.13 -2.21
C ASP A 329 -19.97 13.53 -0.72
N ALA A 330 -21.14 13.87 -0.19
CA ALA A 330 -21.32 14.13 1.23
C ALA A 330 -21.24 12.86 2.08
N THR A 331 -21.42 11.71 1.46
CA THR A 331 -21.33 10.37 2.04
C THR A 331 -20.08 9.64 1.56
N LEU A 332 -18.88 10.18 1.85
CA LEU A 332 -17.61 9.46 1.62
C LEU A 332 -17.54 8.13 2.37
N TYR A 333 -18.42 7.94 3.35
CA TYR A 333 -18.79 6.68 3.97
C TYR A 333 -20.31 6.64 4.00
N PRO A 334 -20.97 6.01 2.99
CA PRO A 334 -22.37 5.67 3.18
C PRO A 334 -22.46 4.91 4.50
N THR A 335 -23.36 5.33 5.35
CA THR A 335 -23.71 4.50 6.52
C THR A 335 -24.01 3.12 5.93
N PRO A 336 -23.31 2.04 6.32
CA PRO A 336 -23.58 0.71 5.77
C PRO A 336 -25.10 0.55 5.84
N THR A 337 -25.72 0.24 4.70
CA THR A 337 -27.11 -0.21 4.72
C THR A 337 -27.07 -1.41 5.62
N GLU A 338 -27.56 -1.26 6.87
CA GLU A 338 -27.56 -2.35 7.81
C GLU A 338 -28.24 -3.52 7.14
N THR A 339 -27.51 -4.61 7.01
CA THR A 339 -28.05 -5.89 6.58
C THR A 339 -29.02 -6.30 7.66
N TYR A 340 -30.28 -5.91 7.53
CA TYR A 340 -31.34 -6.32 8.43
C TYR A 340 -31.64 -7.81 8.23
N GLY A 341 -30.75 -8.63 8.84
CA GLY A 341 -31.11 -9.99 9.21
C GLY A 341 -32.04 -9.90 10.43
N ALA A 342 -33.33 -10.03 10.14
CA ALA A 342 -34.38 -10.37 11.09
C ALA A 342 -34.06 -10.16 12.57
N GLU A 343 -34.24 -8.93 13.07
CA GLU A 343 -34.77 -8.61 14.38
C GLU A 343 -34.97 -7.09 14.45
N GLU A 344 -36.09 -6.62 14.98
CA GLU A 344 -36.60 -5.25 14.95
C GLU A 344 -35.48 -4.21 15.18
N ALA A 345 -35.20 -3.36 14.17
CA ALA A 345 -34.28 -2.25 14.28
C ALA A 345 -34.82 -1.22 15.26
N GLU A 346 -34.26 -1.22 16.44
CA GLU A 346 -34.32 -0.06 17.33
C GLU A 346 -33.52 1.08 16.68
N ALA A 347 -34.04 2.30 16.68
CA ALA A 347 -33.41 3.52 16.18
C ALA A 347 -31.92 3.56 16.57
N GLU A 348 -31.05 3.90 15.64
CA GLU A 348 -29.59 3.95 15.84
C GLU A 348 -29.23 4.52 17.18
N GLN A 349 -28.78 3.65 18.08
CA GLN A 349 -28.31 4.04 19.40
C GLN A 349 -26.86 4.51 19.25
N GLN A 350 -26.70 5.78 18.94
CA GLN A 350 -25.41 6.42 18.88
C GLN A 350 -25.18 7.21 20.18
N THR A 351 -24.10 6.94 20.87
CA THR A 351 -23.66 7.76 22.00
C THR A 351 -22.71 8.83 21.48
N THR A 352 -23.14 10.08 21.52
CA THR A 352 -22.33 11.24 21.11
C THR A 352 -21.75 11.94 22.33
N LEU A 353 -20.41 11.96 22.43
CA LEU A 353 -19.68 12.65 23.47
C LEU A 353 -19.03 13.91 22.88
N ARG A 354 -19.48 15.07 23.28
CA ARG A 354 -18.85 16.36 22.95
C ARG A 354 -17.83 16.69 24.04
N VAL A 355 -16.56 16.71 23.70
CA VAL A 355 -15.49 17.06 24.63
C VAL A 355 -15.01 18.48 24.33
N VAL A 356 -15.04 19.34 25.35
CA VAL A 356 -14.61 20.74 25.26
C VAL A 356 -13.26 20.90 25.94
N ASN A 357 -12.30 21.49 25.26
CA ASN A 357 -11.04 21.91 25.83
C ASN A 357 -11.26 23.14 26.74
N SER A 358 -11.68 22.97 27.95
CA SER A 358 -11.79 24.05 28.95
C SER A 358 -10.50 24.17 29.80
N SER A 359 -9.38 23.63 29.30
CA SER A 359 -8.07 23.71 29.94
C SER A 359 -7.35 25.03 29.63
N GLU A 360 -6.21 25.22 30.25
CA GLU A 360 -5.35 26.39 30.06
C GLU A 360 -4.36 26.23 28.87
N GLU A 361 -4.38 25.07 28.21
CA GLU A 361 -3.42 24.71 27.16
C GLU A 361 -4.13 24.22 25.89
N GLU A 362 -3.51 24.45 24.74
CA GLU A 362 -3.92 23.90 23.46
C GLU A 362 -3.39 22.47 23.32
N TRP A 363 -4.17 21.58 22.66
CA TRP A 363 -3.83 20.17 22.51
C TRP A 363 -3.46 19.83 21.08
N GLN A 364 -2.48 18.90 20.89
CA GLN A 364 -2.17 18.32 19.60
C GLN A 364 -3.26 17.33 19.19
N SER A 365 -3.71 16.51 20.15
CA SER A 365 -4.74 15.50 19.92
C SER A 365 -5.52 15.21 21.21
N ILE A 366 -6.67 14.58 21.04
CA ILE A 366 -7.43 13.97 22.12
C ILE A 366 -7.90 12.59 21.69
N SER A 367 -7.81 11.58 22.56
CA SER A 367 -8.35 10.25 22.33
C SER A 367 -9.42 9.90 23.35
N CYS A 368 -10.37 9.08 22.91
CA CYS A 368 -11.44 8.50 23.71
C CYS A 368 -11.33 6.97 23.66
N ALA A 369 -11.11 6.32 24.79
CA ALA A 369 -11.13 4.87 24.92
C ALA A 369 -12.40 4.42 25.61
N VAL A 370 -13.08 3.42 25.03
CA VAL A 370 -14.28 2.78 25.60
C VAL A 370 -13.87 1.56 26.38
N TYR A 371 -14.31 1.48 27.63
CA TYR A 371 -14.04 0.36 28.52
C TYR A 371 -15.32 -0.43 28.81
N ARG A 372 -15.20 -1.76 28.82
CA ARG A 372 -16.23 -2.70 29.27
C ARG A 372 -15.73 -3.39 30.51
N SER A 373 -16.37 -3.12 31.64
CA SER A 373 -15.99 -3.70 32.95
C SER A 373 -14.47 -3.64 33.23
N GLY A 374 -13.85 -2.53 32.86
CA GLY A 374 -12.41 -2.27 33.07
C GLY A 374 -11.46 -2.69 31.94
N GLU A 375 -11.91 -3.41 30.92
CA GLU A 375 -11.13 -3.79 29.73
C GLU A 375 -11.42 -2.85 28.55
N ILE A 376 -10.40 -2.49 27.76
CA ILE A 376 -10.58 -1.64 26.57
C ILE A 376 -11.35 -2.41 25.51
N ALA A 377 -12.47 -1.88 25.06
CA ALA A 377 -13.29 -2.38 23.98
C ALA A 377 -12.94 -1.71 22.64
N SER A 378 -12.79 -0.39 22.61
CA SER A 378 -12.38 0.38 21.44
C SER A 378 -11.63 1.66 21.84
N SER A 379 -10.99 2.32 20.86
CA SER A 379 -10.35 3.61 21.06
C SER A 379 -10.43 4.43 19.77
N GLN A 380 -10.78 5.71 19.88
CA GLN A 380 -10.83 6.69 18.80
C GLN A 380 -9.94 7.87 19.15
N GLY A 381 -9.20 8.40 18.16
CA GLY A 381 -8.43 9.63 18.30
C GLY A 381 -9.00 10.74 17.44
N SER A 382 -8.83 11.98 17.85
CA SER A 382 -9.21 13.17 17.09
C SER A 382 -8.07 14.19 17.08
N ILE A 383 -7.73 14.63 15.88
CA ILE A 383 -6.78 15.70 15.58
C ILE A 383 -7.42 16.62 14.55
N HIS A 384 -6.94 17.85 14.43
CA HIS A 384 -7.32 18.67 13.29
C HIS A 384 -6.61 18.18 12.02
N ALA A 385 -7.34 18.07 10.93
CA ALA A 385 -6.83 17.58 9.64
C ALA A 385 -5.74 18.50 9.05
N ASP A 386 -5.72 19.77 9.45
CA ASP A 386 -4.73 20.76 9.04
C ASP A 386 -3.52 20.85 9.98
N GLY A 387 -3.44 19.97 11.00
CA GLY A 387 -2.37 19.95 11.99
C GLY A 387 -2.38 21.11 12.98
N THR A 388 -3.43 21.95 12.98
CA THR A 388 -3.58 22.99 14.00
C THR A 388 -3.94 22.39 15.34
N LEU A 389 -3.58 23.10 16.42
CA LEU A 389 -3.88 22.65 17.77
C LEU A 389 -5.38 22.83 18.09
N ILE A 390 -5.94 21.94 18.89
CA ILE A 390 -7.27 22.06 19.47
C ILE A 390 -7.22 23.16 20.51
N LYS A 391 -7.81 24.30 20.21
CA LYS A 391 -7.72 25.52 21.02
C LYS A 391 -8.51 25.43 22.30
N CYS A 392 -8.15 26.27 23.28
CA CYS A 392 -8.98 26.46 24.48
C CYS A 392 -10.41 26.84 24.08
N TYR A 393 -11.40 26.22 24.73
CA TYR A 393 -12.85 26.32 24.47
C TYR A 393 -13.34 25.73 23.13
N GLU A 394 -12.49 25.10 22.36
CA GLU A 394 -12.87 24.33 21.20
C GLU A 394 -13.41 22.96 21.60
N SER A 395 -14.31 22.40 20.79
CA SER A 395 -14.94 21.11 21.09
C SER A 395 -14.67 20.08 20.01
N THR A 396 -14.39 18.86 20.45
CA THR A 396 -14.26 17.66 19.64
C THR A 396 -15.45 16.74 19.91
N VAL A 397 -15.96 16.06 18.89
CA VAL A 397 -17.09 15.14 18.99
C VAL A 397 -16.64 13.72 18.71
N PHE A 398 -16.92 12.81 19.65
CA PHE A 398 -16.76 11.38 19.49
C PHE A 398 -18.13 10.74 19.28
N ASN A 399 -18.32 10.06 18.16
CA ASN A 399 -19.52 9.31 17.85
C ASN A 399 -19.24 7.83 18.10
N LEU A 400 -19.74 7.31 19.22
CA LEU A 400 -19.57 5.91 19.59
C LEU A 400 -20.72 5.09 18.99
N VAL A 401 -20.38 4.19 18.10
CA VAL A 401 -21.31 3.30 17.40
C VAL A 401 -21.32 1.90 18.05
N PRO A 402 -22.27 1.02 17.75
CA PRO A 402 -22.35 -0.31 18.36
C PRO A 402 -21.06 -1.13 18.30
N GLN A 403 -20.23 -0.95 17.24
CA GLN A 403 -18.94 -1.59 17.09
C GLN A 403 -17.95 -1.18 18.20
N ASP A 404 -18.00 0.06 18.67
CA ASP A 404 -17.16 0.55 19.77
C ASP A 404 -17.48 -0.13 21.10
N PHE A 405 -18.66 -0.70 21.21
CA PHE A 405 -19.11 -1.52 22.32
C PHE A 405 -18.91 -3.03 22.10
N GLY A 406 -18.10 -3.41 21.09
CA GLY A 406 -17.64 -4.78 20.86
C GLY A 406 -18.70 -5.72 20.28
N ASN A 407 -19.66 -5.21 19.49
CA ASN A 407 -20.76 -5.99 18.88
C ASN A 407 -21.47 -6.94 19.87
N VAL A 408 -21.43 -6.62 21.15
CA VAL A 408 -22.22 -7.33 22.15
C VAL A 408 -23.64 -6.88 21.92
N GLY A 409 -24.48 -7.79 21.40
CA GLY A 409 -25.87 -7.49 21.11
C GLY A 409 -26.52 -6.76 22.28
N LEU A 410 -27.36 -5.77 21.98
CA LEU A 410 -27.99 -4.81 22.90
C LEU A 410 -28.77 -5.41 24.10
N ASN A 411 -28.81 -6.73 24.19
CA ASN A 411 -29.38 -7.50 25.28
C ASN A 411 -28.40 -7.80 26.43
N GLY A 412 -27.18 -7.28 26.40
CA GLY A 412 -26.16 -7.50 27.43
C GLY A 412 -26.29 -6.57 28.63
N GLY A 413 -27.31 -6.75 29.42
CA GLY A 413 -27.67 -5.89 30.55
C GLY A 413 -26.79 -5.92 31.79
N GLU A 414 -25.54 -6.36 31.77
CA GLU A 414 -24.70 -6.46 32.97
C GLU A 414 -23.30 -5.84 32.86
N TYR A 415 -22.96 -5.16 31.77
CA TYR A 415 -21.65 -4.54 31.65
C TYR A 415 -21.68 -3.06 32.04
N GLU A 416 -20.70 -2.64 32.85
CA GLU A 416 -20.44 -1.23 33.09
C GLU A 416 -19.58 -0.70 31.92
N TRP A 417 -20.09 0.31 31.24
CA TRP A 417 -19.40 0.97 30.15
C TRP A 417 -18.88 2.34 30.57
N GLU A 418 -17.64 2.62 30.30
CA GLU A 418 -16.98 3.86 30.65
C GLU A 418 -16.17 4.40 29.46
N ALA A 419 -16.15 5.72 29.32
CA ALA A 419 -15.24 6.44 28.43
C ALA A 419 -14.10 7.06 29.24
N ALA A 420 -12.87 6.90 28.76
CA ALA A 420 -11.68 7.55 29.30
C ALA A 420 -11.04 8.40 28.22
N PHE A 421 -10.33 9.45 28.62
CA PHE A 421 -9.72 10.40 27.68
C PHE A 421 -8.23 10.56 27.97
N ASP A 422 -7.45 10.63 26.90
CA ASP A 422 -6.04 11.03 26.91
C ASP A 422 -5.89 12.27 26.06
N VAL A 423 -5.13 13.23 26.56
CA VAL A 423 -4.81 14.50 25.89
C VAL A 423 -3.33 14.50 25.54
N GLU A 424 -2.99 14.80 24.30
CA GLU A 424 -1.62 15.06 23.86
C GLU A 424 -1.41 16.56 23.73
N THR A 425 -0.45 17.09 24.47
CA THR A 425 -0.10 18.51 24.44
C THR A 425 0.85 18.82 23.28
N ALA A 426 1.00 20.10 22.94
CA ALA A 426 1.82 20.57 21.81
C ALA A 426 3.29 20.14 21.86
N ASP A 427 3.81 19.71 23.04
CA ASP A 427 5.16 19.16 23.21
C ASP A 427 5.24 17.64 22.94
N GLY A 428 4.16 17.03 22.49
CA GLY A 428 4.06 15.60 22.15
C GLY A 428 3.93 14.66 23.35
N LYS A 429 3.59 15.19 24.55
CA LYS A 429 3.36 14.35 25.72
C LYS A 429 1.90 14.02 25.89
N THR A 430 1.62 12.75 26.14
CA THR A 430 0.28 12.25 26.45
C THR A 430 0.02 12.31 27.95
N HIS A 431 -1.15 12.84 28.31
CA HIS A 431 -1.65 12.96 29.68
C HIS A 431 -2.97 12.23 29.81
N SER A 432 -2.97 11.14 30.58
CA SER A 432 -4.19 10.36 30.83
C SER A 432 -5.06 11.01 31.91
N ILE A 433 -6.35 11.13 31.63
CA ILE A 433 -7.33 11.61 32.58
C ILE A 433 -7.84 10.43 33.42
N VAL A 434 -7.56 10.46 34.71
CA VAL A 434 -7.88 9.34 35.64
C VAL A 434 -9.38 9.12 35.77
N GLN A 435 -10.15 10.19 35.64
CA GLN A 435 -11.61 10.13 35.76
C GLN A 435 -12.23 9.53 34.50
N ARG A 436 -13.23 8.66 34.69
CA ARG A 436 -14.00 8.04 33.60
C ARG A 436 -15.43 8.50 33.62
N VAL A 437 -16.05 8.53 32.43
CA VAL A 437 -17.46 8.87 32.24
C VAL A 437 -18.25 7.60 32.01
N ARG A 438 -19.31 7.36 32.78
CA ARG A 438 -20.22 6.27 32.48
C ARG A 438 -21.00 6.58 31.22
N ILE A 439 -21.03 5.62 30.30
CA ILE A 439 -21.76 5.70 29.04
C ILE A 439 -22.70 4.51 28.93
N SER A 440 -23.78 4.65 28.16
CA SER A 440 -24.73 3.56 27.96
C SER A 440 -24.89 3.32 26.46
N PRO A 441 -24.63 2.10 25.95
CA PRO A 441 -24.91 1.75 24.59
C PRO A 441 -26.39 1.65 24.25
N GLN A 442 -27.27 1.66 25.26
CA GLN A 442 -28.73 1.48 25.12
C GLN A 442 -29.53 2.79 25.02
N ALA A 443 -28.86 3.92 25.16
CA ALA A 443 -29.53 5.21 25.11
C ALA A 443 -28.78 6.11 24.12
N SER A 444 -29.48 6.76 23.19
CA SER A 444 -28.93 7.91 22.44
C SER A 444 -28.56 8.99 23.46
N THR A 445 -27.38 8.87 24.04
CA THR A 445 -26.88 9.79 25.05
C THR A 445 -26.00 10.82 24.37
N SER A 446 -26.39 12.08 24.36
CA SER A 446 -25.50 13.17 24.05
C SER A 446 -25.07 13.83 25.35
N GLY A 447 -23.78 13.84 25.64
CA GLY A 447 -23.18 14.49 26.79
C GLY A 447 -22.12 15.47 26.40
N THR A 448 -22.04 16.61 27.10
CA THR A 448 -20.90 17.52 27.01
C THR A 448 -19.98 17.29 28.19
N ILE A 449 -18.70 17.05 27.89
CA ILE A 449 -17.65 16.81 28.85
C ILE A 449 -16.66 17.97 28.74
N GLU A 450 -16.38 18.65 29.84
CA GLU A 450 -15.37 19.67 29.90
C GLU A 450 -14.09 19.12 30.55
N ILE A 451 -12.96 19.29 29.89
CA ILE A 451 -11.64 18.95 30.43
C ILE A 451 -10.95 20.24 30.84
N VAL A 452 -10.53 20.30 32.10
CA VAL A 452 -9.85 21.44 32.72
C VAL A 452 -8.47 21.03 33.24
N GLY A 453 -7.62 22.01 33.55
CA GLY A 453 -6.28 21.77 34.10
C GLY A 453 -5.18 22.15 33.12
N ASN A 454 -4.00 21.58 33.32
CA ASN A 454 -2.83 21.83 32.48
C ASN A 454 -1.84 20.65 32.58
N SER A 455 -0.80 20.67 31.76
CA SER A 455 0.22 19.61 31.71
C SER A 455 1.05 19.49 33.00
N LYS A 456 1.11 20.52 33.82
CA LYS A 456 1.90 20.55 35.05
C LYS A 456 1.13 19.97 36.25
N ASP A 457 -0.14 20.34 36.38
CA ASP A 457 -1.00 19.97 37.52
C ASP A 457 -1.94 18.79 37.20
N GLY A 458 -1.93 18.34 35.94
CA GLY A 458 -2.76 17.29 35.39
C GLY A 458 -4.09 17.79 34.83
N PHE A 459 -4.58 17.08 33.81
CA PHE A 459 -5.90 17.30 33.23
C PHE A 459 -6.95 16.49 34.01
N ARG A 460 -8.16 17.02 34.12
CA ARG A 460 -9.28 16.37 34.80
C ARG A 460 -10.59 16.78 34.17
N LEU A 461 -11.61 15.95 34.38
CA LEU A 461 -12.99 16.31 34.03
C LEU A 461 -13.50 17.39 34.99
N LYS A 462 -14.22 18.36 34.45
CA LYS A 462 -14.91 19.38 35.23
C LYS A 462 -16.16 18.71 35.88
N GLY A 463 -16.19 18.68 37.19
CA GLY A 463 -17.27 18.10 37.96
C GLY A 463 -18.58 18.90 37.93
#